data_baa6affd66e79c6976a7e9e0f3cfef51
#
_entry.id   baa6affd66e79c6976a7e9e0f3cfef51
#
_cell.length_a   1.000
_cell.length_b   1.000
_cell.length_c   1.000
_cell.angle_alpha   90.00
_cell.angle_beta   90.00
_cell.angle_gamma   90.00
#
_symmetry.space_group_name_H-M   'P 1'
#
loop_
_entity.id
_entity.type
_entity.pdbx_description
1 polymer ?
#
loop_
_entity_poly.entity_id
_entity_poly.type
_entity_poly.pdbx_seq_one_letter_code
_entity_poly.pdbx_strand_id
1 'polypeptide(L)' 'MNFQTLAIVGVGLIGGSIGKAAKERGIAAQIVGIEANAASAEWALANGLIDRVTNVVPEQADLIALCVPSDL' A
#
# COMPACT_ATOMS: atom_id res chain seq x y z
N MET A 1 -11.13 14.71 3.59
CA MET A 1 -10.53 14.15 4.81
C MET A 1 -9.26 13.41 4.44
N ASN A 2 -8.16 13.74 5.08
CA ASN A 2 -6.86 13.14 4.77
C ASN A 2 -6.41 12.21 5.87
N PHE A 3 -5.83 11.08 5.48
CA PHE A 3 -5.21 10.16 6.42
C PHE A 3 -3.71 10.42 6.43
N GLN A 4 -3.07 10.17 7.55
CA GLN A 4 -1.62 10.32 7.66
C GLN A 4 -0.92 9.14 6.99
N THR A 5 -1.34 7.94 7.31
CA THR A 5 -0.70 6.73 6.80
C THR A 5 -1.74 5.72 6.34
N LEU A 6 -1.64 5.32 5.08
CA LEU A 6 -2.44 4.23 4.54
C LEU A 6 -1.53 3.01 4.42
N ALA A 7 -1.93 1.91 5.03
CA ALA A 7 -1.22 0.64 4.90
C ALA A 7 -1.97 -0.23 3.90
N ILE A 8 -1.27 -0.76 2.90
CA ILE A 8 -1.85 -1.65 1.90
C ILE A 8 -1.26 -3.04 2.12
N VAL A 9 -2.10 -3.97 2.53
CA VAL A 9 -1.69 -5.36 2.74
C VAL A 9 -1.95 -6.14 1.46
N GLY A 10 -0.88 -6.65 0.86
CA GLY A 10 -0.97 -7.33 -0.41
C GLY A 10 -0.92 -6.36 -1.57
N VAL A 11 0.31 -5.87 -1.88
CA VAL A 11 0.48 -4.93 -2.98
C VAL A 11 0.54 -5.73 -4.27
N GLY A 12 -0.34 -5.80 -5.07
CA GLY A 12 -0.36 -6.41 -6.39
C GLY A 12 -0.95 -5.39 -7.33
N LEU A 13 -1.61 -5.83 -8.36
CA LEU A 13 -2.24 -4.92 -9.30
C LEU A 13 -3.32 -4.08 -8.63
N ILE A 14 -4.15 -4.72 -7.82
CA ILE A 14 -5.24 -4.00 -7.14
C ILE A 14 -4.70 -3.08 -6.06
N GLY A 15 -3.79 -3.59 -5.21
CA GLY A 15 -3.19 -2.78 -4.16
C GLY A 15 -2.40 -1.61 -4.72
N GLY A 16 -1.65 -1.85 -5.82
CA GLY A 16 -0.92 -0.80 -6.50
C GLY A 16 -1.84 0.28 -7.05
N SER A 17 -2.96 -0.11 -7.61
CA SER A 17 -3.95 0.84 -8.14
C SER A 17 -4.54 1.71 -7.01
N ILE A 18 -4.81 1.10 -5.85
CA ILE A 18 -5.30 1.84 -4.70
C ILE A 18 -4.25 2.84 -4.22
N GLY A 19 -3.00 2.40 -4.11
CA GLY A 19 -1.91 3.29 -3.69
C GLY A 19 -1.73 4.46 -4.63
N LYS A 20 -1.75 4.20 -5.92
CA LYS A 20 -1.63 5.26 -6.92
C LYS A 20 -2.76 6.26 -6.81
N ALA A 21 -3.99 5.77 -6.72
CA ALA A 21 -5.16 6.65 -6.60
C ALA A 21 -5.09 7.47 -5.32
N ALA A 22 -4.67 6.86 -4.22
CA ALA A 22 -4.56 7.55 -2.94
C ALA A 22 -3.52 8.69 -3.02
N LYS A 23 -2.39 8.43 -3.68
CA LYS A 23 -1.36 9.46 -3.85
C LYS A 23 -1.84 10.58 -4.75
N GLU A 24 -2.43 10.24 -5.89
CA GLU A 24 -2.90 11.25 -6.84
C GLU A 24 -3.98 12.14 -6.26
N ARG A 25 -4.83 11.60 -5.38
CA ARG A 25 -5.93 12.34 -4.77
C ARG A 25 -5.59 12.94 -3.42
N GLY A 26 -4.37 12.70 -2.94
CA GLY A 26 -3.95 13.22 -1.64
C GLY A 26 -4.74 12.64 -0.48
N ILE A 27 -5.18 11.39 -0.58
CA ILE A 27 -5.98 10.76 0.47
C ILE A 27 -5.13 10.48 1.71
N ALA A 28 -3.87 10.11 1.50
CA ALA A 28 -2.95 9.83 2.60
C ALA A 28 -1.61 10.50 2.34
N ALA A 29 -0.97 10.94 3.41
CA ALA A 29 0.34 11.56 3.31
C ALA A 29 1.43 10.53 3.01
N GLN A 30 1.26 9.30 3.53
CA GLN A 30 2.22 8.22 3.33
C GLN A 30 1.50 6.93 3.00
N ILE A 31 2.02 6.19 2.02
CA ILE A 31 1.50 4.89 1.62
C ILE A 31 2.55 3.83 1.98
N VAL A 32 2.17 2.88 2.82
CA VAL A 32 3.06 1.80 3.25
C VAL A 32 2.52 0.49 2.70
N GLY A 33 3.35 -0.26 2.01
CA GLY A 33 2.98 -1.56 1.47
C GLY A 33 3.47 -2.68 2.37
N ILE A 34 2.63 -3.66 2.65
CA ILE A 34 3.00 -4.89 3.33
C ILE A 34 2.90 -5.99 2.28
N GLU A 35 4.04 -6.42 1.76
CA GLU A 35 4.08 -7.35 0.64
C GLU A 35 5.17 -8.39 0.86
N ALA A 36 4.78 -9.67 0.87
CA ALA A 36 5.72 -10.76 1.07
C ALA A 36 6.58 -11.06 -0.16
N ASN A 37 6.08 -10.74 -1.35
CA ASN A 37 6.82 -10.97 -2.58
C ASN A 37 7.76 -9.80 -2.86
N ALA A 38 9.07 -10.06 -2.82
CA ALA A 38 10.07 -9.01 -2.99
C ALA A 38 9.99 -8.34 -4.35
N ALA A 39 9.74 -9.09 -5.41
CA ALA A 39 9.65 -8.52 -6.75
C ALA A 39 8.46 -7.58 -6.89
N SER A 40 7.32 -7.95 -6.31
CA SER A 40 6.13 -7.10 -6.31
C SER A 40 6.37 -5.83 -5.50
N ALA A 41 7.04 -5.96 -4.37
CA ALA A 41 7.36 -4.81 -3.52
C ALA A 41 8.28 -3.83 -4.24
N GLU A 42 9.33 -4.33 -4.87
CA GLU A 42 10.27 -3.50 -5.62
C GLU A 42 9.59 -2.80 -6.78
N TRP A 43 8.73 -3.53 -7.49
CA TRP A 43 8.00 -2.95 -8.61
C TRP A 43 7.10 -1.80 -8.15
N ALA A 44 6.41 -1.99 -7.04
CA ALA A 44 5.52 -0.95 -6.51
C ALA A 44 6.30 0.28 -6.07
N LEU A 45 7.46 0.09 -5.42
CA LEU A 45 8.31 1.21 -5.04
C LEU A 45 8.84 1.95 -6.27
N ALA A 46 9.33 1.20 -7.27
CA ALA A 46 9.90 1.78 -8.46
C ALA A 46 8.88 2.57 -9.27
N ASN A 47 7.62 2.17 -9.23
CA ASN A 47 6.56 2.84 -9.97
C ASN A 47 5.82 3.90 -9.15
N GLY A 48 6.29 4.18 -7.95
CA GLY A 48 5.71 5.23 -7.12
C GLY A 48 4.32 4.92 -6.58
N LEU A 49 3.98 3.65 -6.47
CA LEU A 49 2.66 3.23 -5.99
C LEU A 49 2.59 3.21 -4.47
N ILE A 50 3.73 2.99 -3.84
CA ILE A 50 3.86 3.01 -2.38
C ILE A 50 5.12 3.78 -2.02
N ASP A 51 5.20 4.27 -0.80
CA ASP A 51 6.36 5.04 -0.33
C ASP A 51 7.39 4.18 0.35
N ARG A 52 6.97 3.11 1.02
CA ARG A 52 7.90 2.15 1.63
C ARG A 52 7.22 0.81 1.84
N VAL A 53 8.03 -0.19 2.13
CA VAL A 53 7.58 -1.57 2.37
C VAL A 53 7.97 -1.97 3.78
N THR A 54 7.07 -2.65 4.49
CA THR A 54 7.34 -3.22 5.81
C THR A 54 6.80 -4.64 5.86
N ASN A 55 7.16 -5.35 6.94
CA ASN A 55 6.67 -6.70 7.18
C ASN A 55 5.38 -6.73 8.00
N VAL A 56 5.08 -5.64 8.68
CA VAL A 56 3.93 -5.56 9.57
C VAL A 56 3.20 -4.24 9.34
N VAL A 57 1.92 -4.22 9.66
CA VAL A 57 1.15 -2.99 9.58
C VAL A 57 1.67 -2.02 10.65
N PRO A 58 2.08 -0.80 10.28
CA PRO A 58 2.55 0.16 11.26
C PRO A 58 1.45 0.53 12.25
N GLU A 59 1.84 0.74 13.50
CA GLU A 59 0.90 1.16 14.53
C GLU A 59 0.25 2.50 14.19
N GLN A 60 0.95 3.33 13.45
CA GLN A 60 0.47 4.65 13.08
C GLN A 60 -0.50 4.62 11.90
N ALA A 61 -0.75 3.46 11.30
CA ALA A 61 -1.67 3.38 10.17
C ALA A 61 -3.08 3.72 10.63
N ASP A 62 -3.66 4.74 10.03
CA ASP A 62 -5.02 5.16 10.34
C ASP A 62 -6.01 4.72 9.27
N LEU A 63 -5.52 4.05 8.23
CA LEU A 63 -6.35 3.40 7.23
C LEU A 63 -5.63 2.15 6.72
N ILE A 64 -6.34 1.04 6.59
CA ILE A 64 -5.76 -0.21 6.12
C ILE A 64 -6.60 -0.75 4.96
N ALA A 65 -5.95 -1.01 3.84
CA ALA A 65 -6.60 -1.65 2.69
C ALA A 65 -6.08 -3.09 2.58
N LEU A 66 -6.97 -4.06 2.62
CA LEU A 66 -6.62 -5.46 2.46
C LEU A 66 -6.85 -5.86 1.01
N CYS A 67 -5.76 -6.16 0.32
CA CYS A 67 -5.78 -6.47 -1.11
C CYS A 67 -5.19 -7.84 -1.39
N VAL A 68 -5.41 -8.79 -0.48
CA VAL A 68 -4.91 -10.14 -0.65
C VAL A 68 -5.89 -10.98 -1.46
N PRO A 69 -5.39 -11.93 -2.26
CA PRO A 69 -6.27 -12.81 -3.01
C PRO A 69 -7.14 -13.63 -2.06
N SER A 70 -8.39 -13.82 -2.46
CA SER A 70 -9.30 -14.68 -1.71
C SER A 70 -9.20 -16.07 -2.34
N ASP A 71 -8.66 -16.99 -1.58
CA ASP A 71 -8.41 -18.34 -2.05
C ASP A 71 -9.52 -19.25 -1.56
N LEU A 72 -10.55 -19.35 -2.34
CA LEU A 72 -11.74 -20.13 -1.96
C LEU A 72 -11.85 -21.41 -2.77
#